data_3b01b3d9c4dd8f1f82f7658847ea72de
#
_entry.id   3b01b3d9c4dd8f1f82f7658847ea72de
#
_cell.length_a   1.000
_cell.length_b   1.000
_cell.length_c   1.000
_cell.angle_alpha   90.00
_cell.angle_beta   90.00
_cell.angle_gamma   90.00
#
_symmetry.space_group_name_H-M   'P 1'
#
loop_
_entity.id
_entity.type
_entity.pdbx_description
1 polymer ?
#
loop_
_entity_poly.entity_id
_entity_poly.type
_entity_poly.pdbx_seq_one_letter_code
_entity_poly.pdbx_strand_id
1 'polypeptide(L)'
;MKLKSLLCAGLLAAGATASFAEDITRTIALVPSVGQPGSFSAGWGLTHLMAGAFNDTFTFTGATGAFVDAALVSIGFFQSDNINFTSATLNGQAFSLSSVGPTEVARFNLTAFSGPLTIRVAGIAGPGLANGTPIAASYAGTLNVSPVPEVHTLAMMLAGLGVVAGLARKRSQA
;
A
#
# COMPACT_ATOMS: atom_id res chain seq x y z
N MET A 1 -3.10 -8.53 -74.85
CA MET A 1 -3.79 -8.38 -73.58
C MET A 1 -2.75 -8.55 -72.47
N LYS A 2 -2.44 -7.47 -71.71
CA LYS A 2 -1.44 -7.47 -70.63
C LYS A 2 -2.16 -7.59 -69.31
N LEU A 3 -1.97 -8.72 -68.63
CA LEU A 3 -2.50 -9.00 -67.28
C LEU A 3 -1.64 -8.25 -66.25
N LYS A 4 -2.19 -7.25 -65.64
CA LYS A 4 -1.54 -6.53 -64.52
C LYS A 4 -1.79 -7.33 -63.21
N SER A 5 -0.76 -7.98 -62.70
CA SER A 5 -0.77 -8.60 -61.38
C SER A 5 -0.76 -7.50 -60.32
N LEU A 6 -1.89 -7.37 -59.60
CA LEU A 6 -1.97 -6.55 -58.42
C LEU A 6 -1.37 -7.32 -57.25
N LEU A 7 -0.17 -7.00 -56.82
CA LEU A 7 0.45 -7.52 -55.60
C LEU A 7 -0.16 -6.77 -54.41
N CYS A 8 -1.14 -7.36 -53.75
CA CYS A 8 -1.61 -6.88 -52.42
C CYS A 8 -0.60 -7.30 -51.38
N ALA A 9 0.37 -6.44 -51.08
CA ALA A 9 1.20 -6.58 -49.89
C ALA A 9 0.38 -6.16 -48.68
N GLY A 10 -0.26 -7.15 -48.01
CA GLY A 10 -0.89 -6.96 -46.71
C GLY A 10 0.18 -6.75 -45.68
N LEU A 11 0.34 -5.49 -45.25
CA LEU A 11 1.17 -5.10 -44.12
C LEU A 11 0.46 -5.61 -42.85
N LEU A 12 0.81 -6.81 -42.35
CA LEU A 12 0.47 -7.21 -40.99
C LEU A 12 1.31 -6.35 -40.04
N ALA A 13 0.74 -5.24 -39.60
CA ALA A 13 1.21 -4.57 -38.40
C ALA A 13 0.88 -5.50 -37.21
N ALA A 14 1.80 -6.38 -36.86
CA ALA A 14 1.79 -7.04 -35.57
C ALA A 14 1.99 -5.92 -34.52
N GLY A 15 0.88 -5.42 -33.98
CA GLY A 15 0.90 -4.60 -32.80
C GLY A 15 1.51 -5.43 -31.68
N ALA A 16 2.78 -5.20 -31.37
CA ALA A 16 3.38 -5.71 -30.16
C ALA A 16 2.61 -5.06 -29.00
N THR A 17 1.63 -5.76 -28.46
CA THR A 17 1.05 -5.41 -27.16
C THR A 17 2.19 -5.60 -26.18
N ALA A 18 2.71 -4.49 -25.64
CA ALA A 18 3.63 -4.55 -24.51
C ALA A 18 2.89 -5.31 -23.39
N SER A 19 3.29 -6.55 -23.15
CA SER A 19 2.78 -7.33 -22.04
C SER A 19 3.44 -6.76 -20.78
N PHE A 20 2.66 -6.06 -19.99
CA PHE A 20 3.05 -5.60 -18.65
C PHE A 20 2.59 -6.64 -17.62
N ALA A 21 3.18 -6.63 -16.43
CA ALA A 21 2.55 -7.29 -15.30
C ALA A 21 1.16 -6.66 -15.09
N GLU A 22 0.20 -7.47 -14.66
CA GLU A 22 -1.18 -7.01 -14.51
C GLU A 22 -1.28 -5.96 -13.41
N ASP A 23 -1.85 -4.78 -13.73
CA ASP A 23 -2.21 -3.75 -12.75
C ASP A 23 -3.44 -4.21 -11.98
N ILE A 24 -3.34 -4.35 -10.67
CA ILE A 24 -4.40 -4.91 -9.84
C ILE A 24 -5.00 -3.82 -8.96
N THR A 25 -6.34 -3.75 -8.97
CA THR A 25 -7.09 -2.87 -8.07
C THR A 25 -7.96 -3.73 -7.14
N ARG A 26 -7.83 -3.49 -5.82
CA ARG A 26 -8.60 -4.21 -4.80
C ARG A 26 -9.15 -3.27 -3.73
N THR A 27 -10.35 -3.58 -3.24
CA THR A 27 -10.92 -2.96 -2.04
C THR A 27 -10.80 -3.93 -0.88
N ILE A 28 -10.29 -3.46 0.26
CA ILE A 28 -9.98 -4.25 1.44
C ILE A 28 -10.73 -3.64 2.63
N ALA A 29 -11.53 -4.44 3.32
CA ALA A 29 -12.16 -4.02 4.55
C ALA A 29 -11.17 -4.08 5.71
N LEU A 30 -11.11 -3.01 6.50
CA LEU A 30 -10.38 -2.97 7.76
C LEU A 30 -11.15 -3.76 8.82
N VAL A 31 -10.42 -4.58 9.59
CA VAL A 31 -10.97 -5.40 10.67
C VAL A 31 -10.64 -4.73 12.01
N PRO A 32 -11.62 -4.59 12.93
CA PRO A 32 -11.35 -4.07 14.26
C PRO A 32 -10.28 -4.90 14.99
N SER A 33 -9.32 -4.22 15.61
CA SER A 33 -8.27 -4.87 16.39
C SER A 33 -8.80 -5.32 17.75
N VAL A 34 -8.57 -6.59 18.08
CA VAL A 34 -9.03 -7.16 19.37
C VAL A 34 -8.31 -6.47 20.54
N GLY A 35 -9.09 -6.01 21.52
CA GLY A 35 -8.55 -5.35 22.72
C GLY A 35 -8.10 -3.90 22.55
N GLN A 36 -8.27 -3.31 21.38
CA GLN A 36 -7.93 -1.91 21.10
C GLN A 36 -9.11 -1.18 20.45
N PRO A 37 -10.05 -0.64 21.23
CA PRO A 37 -11.21 0.06 20.70
C PRO A 37 -10.84 1.20 19.74
N GLY A 38 -11.50 1.26 18.57
CA GLY A 38 -11.24 2.27 17.55
C GLY A 38 -10.00 2.01 16.68
N SER A 39 -9.22 0.96 16.96
CA SER A 39 -8.12 0.53 16.11
C SER A 39 -8.58 -0.54 15.12
N PHE A 40 -8.01 -0.52 13.93
CA PHE A 40 -8.31 -1.44 12.85
C PHE A 40 -7.01 -1.91 12.19
N SER A 41 -7.07 -3.06 11.53
CA SER A 41 -5.95 -3.56 10.74
C SER A 41 -6.43 -4.28 9.49
N ALA A 42 -5.56 -4.37 8.49
CA ALA A 42 -5.75 -5.23 7.34
C ALA A 42 -4.41 -5.83 6.92
N GLY A 43 -4.46 -7.10 6.51
CA GLY A 43 -3.38 -7.76 5.81
C GLY A 43 -3.84 -8.16 4.41
N TRP A 44 -2.95 -8.09 3.44
CA TRP A 44 -3.23 -8.54 2.07
C TRP A 44 -1.99 -9.15 1.43
N GLY A 45 -2.22 -9.91 0.39
CA GLY A 45 -1.16 -10.46 -0.45
C GLY A 45 -1.57 -10.45 -1.93
N LEU A 46 -0.59 -10.39 -2.79
CA LEU A 46 -0.75 -10.36 -4.23
C LEU A 46 0.36 -11.14 -4.91
N THR A 47 0.02 -11.81 -6.02
CA THR A 47 0.97 -12.53 -6.88
C THR A 47 0.80 -12.05 -8.31
N HIS A 48 1.89 -11.60 -8.92
CA HIS A 48 1.98 -11.34 -10.34
C HIS A 48 2.38 -12.61 -11.08
N LEU A 49 1.65 -12.94 -12.13
CA LEU A 49 1.88 -14.15 -12.93
C LEU A 49 2.67 -13.88 -14.21
N MET A 50 2.91 -12.63 -14.55
CA MET A 50 3.68 -12.19 -15.70
C MET A 50 4.75 -11.19 -15.30
N ALA A 51 5.94 -11.31 -15.89
CA ALA A 51 7.03 -10.36 -15.70
C ALA A 51 6.71 -9.01 -16.37
N GLY A 52 7.08 -7.94 -15.71
CA GLY A 52 6.94 -6.58 -16.22
C GLY A 52 6.68 -5.55 -15.14
N ALA A 53 6.52 -4.30 -15.55
CA ALA A 53 6.14 -3.21 -14.67
C ALA A 53 4.66 -3.32 -14.28
N PHE A 54 4.33 -2.93 -13.05
CA PHE A 54 2.97 -2.91 -12.51
C PHE A 54 2.68 -1.67 -11.67
N ASN A 55 1.38 -1.35 -11.53
CA ASN A 55 0.87 -0.30 -10.64
C ASN A 55 -0.41 -0.80 -9.94
N ASP A 56 -0.25 -1.33 -8.74
CA ASP A 56 -1.38 -1.85 -7.97
C ASP A 56 -2.01 -0.77 -7.10
N THR A 57 -3.31 -0.87 -6.90
CA THR A 57 -4.07 0.07 -6.08
C THR A 57 -4.93 -0.69 -5.06
N PHE A 58 -4.77 -0.36 -3.78
CA PHE A 58 -5.54 -0.91 -2.67
C PHE A 58 -6.31 0.21 -1.99
N THR A 59 -7.64 0.10 -1.98
CA THR A 59 -8.52 1.04 -1.26
C THR A 59 -9.03 0.37 0.01
N PHE A 60 -8.83 1.00 1.16
CA PHE A 60 -9.25 0.48 2.45
C PHE A 60 -10.55 1.15 2.90
N THR A 61 -11.48 0.33 3.43
CA THR A 61 -12.78 0.77 3.92
C THR A 61 -12.96 0.39 5.39
N GLY A 62 -13.75 1.17 6.14
CA GLY A 62 -14.11 0.85 7.54
C GLY A 62 -13.49 1.78 8.59
N ALA A 63 -12.56 2.66 8.23
CA ALA A 63 -12.06 3.69 9.14
C ALA A 63 -11.92 5.03 8.41
N THR A 64 -12.17 6.13 9.14
CA THR A 64 -11.99 7.50 8.66
C THR A 64 -11.37 8.32 9.78
N GLY A 65 -10.34 9.13 9.44
CA GLY A 65 -9.68 10.03 10.41
C GLY A 65 -8.89 9.29 11.49
N ALA A 66 -7.63 8.95 11.22
CA ALA A 66 -6.84 8.11 12.10
C ALA A 66 -5.34 8.31 11.90
N PHE A 67 -4.54 7.83 12.86
CA PHE A 67 -3.12 7.59 12.63
C PHE A 67 -2.95 6.26 11.91
N VAL A 68 -2.14 6.25 10.85
CA VAL A 68 -1.94 5.10 9.99
C VAL A 68 -0.45 4.78 9.89
N ASP A 69 -0.11 3.50 10.03
CA ASP A 69 1.17 2.93 9.64
C ASP A 69 0.95 1.74 8.69
N ALA A 70 1.92 1.49 7.82
CA ALA A 70 1.83 0.39 6.87
C ALA A 70 3.21 -0.17 6.53
N ALA A 71 3.25 -1.45 6.17
CA ALA A 71 4.44 -2.09 5.65
C ALA A 71 4.10 -3.02 4.49
N LEU A 72 5.01 -3.10 3.53
CA LEU A 72 4.99 -4.06 2.42
C LEU A 72 6.28 -4.86 2.46
N VAL A 73 6.22 -6.11 2.08
CA VAL A 73 7.38 -7.00 1.96
C VAL A 73 7.25 -7.88 0.72
N SER A 74 8.34 -8.00 -0.02
CA SER A 74 8.54 -9.01 -1.06
C SER A 74 9.78 -9.83 -0.70
N ILE A 75 9.71 -11.13 -0.95
CA ILE A 75 10.83 -12.07 -0.77
C ILE A 75 10.90 -12.93 -2.01
N GLY A 76 12.01 -12.84 -2.75
CA GLY A 76 12.24 -13.62 -3.95
C GLY A 76 13.74 -13.81 -4.17
N PHE A 77 14.18 -15.07 -4.26
CA PHE A 77 15.59 -15.43 -4.44
C PHE A 77 15.97 -15.61 -5.91
N PHE A 78 14.98 -15.83 -6.77
CA PHE A 78 15.15 -15.97 -8.22
C PHE A 78 14.43 -14.84 -8.94
N GLN A 79 14.84 -14.56 -10.17
CA GLN A 79 14.17 -13.51 -10.98
C GLN A 79 12.67 -13.78 -11.16
N SER A 80 12.26 -15.05 -11.24
CA SER A 80 10.87 -15.45 -11.44
C SER A 80 9.96 -15.29 -10.20
N ASP A 81 10.51 -15.06 -9.03
CA ASP A 81 9.76 -14.89 -7.78
C ASP A 81 10.03 -13.54 -7.11
N ASN A 82 10.93 -12.73 -7.68
CA ASN A 82 11.33 -11.43 -7.14
C ASN A 82 10.46 -10.28 -7.65
N ILE A 83 10.28 -9.29 -6.78
CA ILE A 83 9.66 -8.00 -7.09
C ILE A 83 10.60 -6.89 -6.63
N ASN A 84 10.90 -5.95 -7.53
CA ASN A 84 11.60 -4.73 -7.19
C ASN A 84 10.57 -3.59 -7.06
N PHE A 85 10.36 -3.07 -5.85
CA PHE A 85 9.53 -1.90 -5.62
C PHE A 85 10.21 -0.65 -6.17
N THR A 86 9.52 0.10 -7.02
CA THR A 86 9.98 1.40 -7.53
C THR A 86 9.35 2.56 -6.77
N SER A 87 8.12 2.40 -6.30
CA SER A 87 7.46 3.35 -5.41
C SER A 87 6.32 2.69 -4.63
N ALA A 88 6.05 3.21 -3.46
CA ALA A 88 4.80 2.95 -2.73
C ALA A 88 4.33 4.26 -2.09
N THR A 89 3.02 4.50 -2.10
CA THR A 89 2.43 5.71 -1.51
C THR A 89 1.15 5.36 -0.75
N LEU A 90 0.89 6.08 0.35
CA LEU A 90 -0.41 6.10 1.03
C LEU A 90 -1.00 7.50 0.88
N ASN A 91 -2.15 7.62 0.21
CA ASN A 91 -2.79 8.90 -0.13
C ASN A 91 -1.81 9.93 -0.75
N GLY A 92 -0.86 9.45 -1.59
CA GLY A 92 0.16 10.27 -2.24
C GLY A 92 1.41 10.55 -1.41
N GLN A 93 1.47 10.20 -0.12
CA GLN A 93 2.68 10.28 0.69
C GLN A 93 3.54 9.03 0.50
N ALA A 94 4.84 9.22 0.29
CA ALA A 94 5.76 8.14 -0.06
C ALA A 94 6.13 7.25 1.13
N PHE A 95 6.28 5.95 0.88
CA PHE A 95 6.93 4.98 1.76
C PHE A 95 8.45 5.11 1.67
N SER A 96 9.14 4.77 2.75
CA SER A 96 10.57 4.51 2.71
C SER A 96 10.80 3.10 2.15
N LEU A 97 11.54 2.99 1.05
CA LEU A 97 11.89 1.73 0.41
C LEU A 97 13.27 1.26 0.88
N SER A 98 13.45 -0.05 1.05
CA SER A 98 14.77 -0.66 1.19
C SER A 98 15.54 -0.63 -0.14
N SER A 99 16.81 -0.98 -0.12
CA SER A 99 17.55 -1.28 -1.34
C SER A 99 16.98 -2.51 -2.06
N VAL A 100 17.14 -2.52 -3.39
CA VAL A 100 16.78 -3.66 -4.24
C VAL A 100 17.57 -4.91 -3.82
N GLY A 101 16.90 -6.05 -3.75
CA GLY A 101 17.52 -7.33 -3.38
C GLY A 101 16.51 -8.47 -3.24
N PRO A 102 16.96 -9.64 -2.73
CA PRO A 102 16.08 -10.79 -2.53
C PRO A 102 14.95 -10.55 -1.51
N THR A 103 15.12 -9.57 -0.65
CA THR A 103 14.08 -9.13 0.30
C THR A 103 13.95 -7.64 0.20
N GLU A 104 12.78 -7.17 -0.17
CA GLU A 104 12.47 -5.75 -0.22
C GLU A 104 11.36 -5.39 0.74
N VAL A 105 11.51 -4.25 1.40
CA VAL A 105 10.56 -3.74 2.38
C VAL A 105 10.24 -2.29 2.04
N ALA A 106 8.95 -1.96 2.02
CA ALA A 106 8.48 -0.58 2.03
C ALA A 106 7.79 -0.30 3.36
N ARG A 107 8.12 0.82 4.01
CA ARG A 107 7.57 1.20 5.32
C ARG A 107 6.97 2.60 5.27
N PHE A 108 5.82 2.73 5.87
CA PHE A 108 5.14 4.00 6.09
C PHE A 108 5.01 4.24 7.58
N ASN A 109 5.58 5.34 8.06
CA ASN A 109 5.57 5.67 9.48
C ASN A 109 4.21 6.27 9.88
N LEU A 110 3.89 6.15 11.17
CA LEU A 110 2.65 6.63 11.76
C LEU A 110 2.36 8.10 11.39
N THR A 111 1.33 8.32 10.61
CA THR A 111 0.93 9.63 10.10
C THR A 111 -0.59 9.79 10.22
N ALA A 112 -1.05 11.01 10.54
CA ALA A 112 -2.47 11.30 10.61
C ALA A 112 -3.06 11.50 9.21
N PHE A 113 -4.18 10.83 8.94
CA PHE A 113 -4.97 11.00 7.73
C PHE A 113 -6.44 11.27 8.06
N SER A 114 -7.13 11.90 7.11
CA SER A 114 -8.59 12.02 7.10
C SER A 114 -9.14 11.48 5.79
N GLY A 115 -10.28 10.80 5.85
CA GLY A 115 -10.96 10.23 4.68
C GLY A 115 -10.46 8.84 4.29
N PRO A 116 -10.84 8.37 3.09
CA PRO A 116 -10.47 7.05 2.59
C PRO A 116 -8.97 6.85 2.48
N LEU A 117 -8.51 5.64 2.78
CA LEU A 117 -7.10 5.28 2.67
C LEU A 117 -6.86 4.52 1.37
N THR A 118 -5.88 4.97 0.59
CA THR A 118 -5.50 4.32 -0.67
C THR A 118 -3.99 4.15 -0.73
N ILE A 119 -3.54 2.90 -0.81
CA ILE A 119 -2.15 2.55 -1.09
C ILE A 119 -2.00 2.29 -2.58
N ARG A 120 -0.98 2.89 -3.18
CA ARG A 120 -0.52 2.57 -4.53
C ARG A 120 0.89 2.00 -4.44
N VAL A 121 1.12 0.90 -5.15
CA VAL A 121 2.40 0.20 -5.20
C VAL A 121 2.81 0.06 -6.65
N ALA A 122 3.97 0.56 -7.00
CA ALA A 122 4.55 0.36 -8.33
C ALA A 122 5.87 -0.41 -8.21
N GLY A 123 6.14 -1.25 -9.19
CA GLY A 123 7.34 -2.07 -9.20
C GLY A 123 7.56 -2.80 -10.51
N ILE A 124 8.53 -3.70 -10.48
CA ILE A 124 8.85 -4.62 -11.57
C ILE A 124 8.78 -6.04 -10.99
N ALA A 125 7.85 -6.82 -11.49
CA ALA A 125 7.75 -8.25 -11.20
C ALA A 125 8.65 -9.01 -12.17
N GLY A 126 9.47 -9.95 -11.68
CA GLY A 126 10.43 -10.69 -12.48
C GLY A 126 11.54 -9.82 -13.09
N PRO A 127 12.27 -9.01 -12.27
CA PRO A 127 13.26 -8.07 -12.79
C PRO A 127 14.33 -8.78 -13.62
N GLY A 128 14.64 -8.23 -14.79
CA GLY A 128 15.62 -8.81 -15.75
C GLY A 128 15.04 -9.87 -16.69
N LEU A 129 13.79 -10.29 -16.52
CA LEU A 129 13.08 -11.14 -17.47
C LEU A 129 12.39 -10.30 -18.55
N ALA A 130 12.15 -10.91 -19.73
CA ALA A 130 11.36 -10.25 -20.77
C ALA A 130 9.92 -10.04 -20.28
N ASN A 131 9.32 -8.90 -20.62
CA ASN A 131 7.92 -8.62 -20.28
C ASN A 131 7.00 -9.73 -20.81
N GLY A 132 6.04 -10.14 -19.99
CA GLY A 132 5.12 -11.23 -20.31
C GLY A 132 5.69 -12.63 -20.09
N THR A 133 6.92 -12.77 -19.58
CA THR A 133 7.42 -14.09 -19.16
C THR A 133 6.58 -14.59 -17.99
N PRO A 134 6.06 -15.85 -18.01
CA PRO A 134 5.36 -16.43 -16.87
C PRO A 134 6.24 -16.50 -15.63
N ILE A 135 5.72 -16.02 -14.51
CA ILE A 135 6.41 -15.95 -13.20
C ILE A 135 5.43 -16.24 -12.06
N ALA A 136 5.92 -16.22 -10.82
CA ALA A 136 5.10 -16.27 -9.61
C ALA A 136 5.70 -15.37 -8.53
N ALA A 137 5.75 -14.06 -8.81
CA ALA A 137 6.34 -13.08 -7.92
C ALA A 137 5.29 -12.47 -7.00
N SER A 138 5.52 -12.51 -5.68
CA SER A 138 4.52 -12.13 -4.68
C SER A 138 5.04 -11.06 -3.73
N TYR A 139 4.12 -10.22 -3.26
CA TYR A 139 4.34 -9.39 -2.10
C TYR A 139 3.13 -9.38 -1.18
N ALA A 140 3.36 -9.02 0.07
CA ALA A 140 2.33 -8.87 1.08
C ALA A 140 2.46 -7.53 1.79
N GLY A 141 1.35 -7.06 2.35
CA GLY A 141 1.32 -5.82 3.10
C GLY A 141 0.43 -5.91 4.33
N THR A 142 0.69 -5.02 5.28
CA THR A 142 -0.15 -4.77 6.44
C THR A 142 -0.40 -3.28 6.57
N LEU A 143 -1.59 -2.92 7.02
CA LEU A 143 -1.96 -1.55 7.34
C LEU A 143 -2.63 -1.57 8.71
N ASN A 144 -2.17 -0.70 9.62
CA ASN A 144 -2.75 -0.50 10.93
C ASN A 144 -3.29 0.92 11.04
N VAL A 145 -4.42 1.04 11.68
CA VAL A 145 -5.15 2.28 11.89
C VAL A 145 -5.41 2.43 13.37
N SER A 146 -4.93 3.51 13.97
CA SER A 146 -5.15 3.85 15.38
C SER A 146 -6.00 5.11 15.50
N PRO A 147 -6.92 5.20 16.47
CA PRO A 147 -7.76 6.37 16.61
C PRO A 147 -6.91 7.61 16.93
N VAL A 148 -7.31 8.74 16.38
CA VAL A 148 -6.80 10.04 16.84
C VAL A 148 -7.40 10.29 18.23
N PRO A 149 -6.59 10.53 19.29
CA PRO A 149 -7.13 10.88 20.60
C PRO A 149 -8.01 12.13 20.47
N GLU A 150 -9.28 12.01 20.84
CA GLU A 150 -10.21 13.12 20.77
C GLU A 150 -9.73 14.25 21.69
N VAL A 151 -9.74 15.49 21.19
CA VAL A 151 -9.36 16.69 21.97
C VAL A 151 -10.19 16.79 23.24
N HIS A 152 -11.44 16.32 23.22
CA HIS A 152 -12.31 16.24 24.39
C HIS A 152 -11.76 15.33 25.49
N THR A 153 -11.17 14.19 25.16
CA THR A 153 -10.57 13.26 26.13
C THR A 153 -9.37 13.90 26.82
N LEU A 154 -8.50 14.58 26.06
CA LEU A 154 -7.38 15.33 26.61
C LEU A 154 -7.83 16.52 27.48
N ALA A 155 -8.85 17.25 27.04
CA ALA A 155 -9.43 18.36 27.78
C ALA A 155 -10.06 17.89 29.11
N MET A 156 -10.80 16.79 29.11
CA MET A 156 -11.38 16.21 30.32
C MET A 156 -10.30 15.69 31.28
N MET A 157 -9.22 15.09 30.76
CA MET A 157 -8.10 14.66 31.60
C MET A 157 -7.39 15.84 32.25
N LEU A 158 -7.12 16.92 31.49
CA LEU A 158 -6.54 18.14 32.01
C LEU A 158 -7.45 18.83 33.02
N ALA A 159 -8.76 18.90 32.75
CA ALA A 159 -9.75 19.43 33.67
C ALA A 159 -9.78 18.63 34.99
N GLY A 160 -9.78 17.30 34.89
CA GLY A 160 -9.72 16.39 36.06
C GLY A 160 -8.46 16.62 36.91
N LEU A 161 -7.29 16.70 36.25
CA LEU A 161 -6.03 17.02 36.95
C LEU A 161 -6.06 18.42 37.61
N GLY A 162 -6.65 19.41 36.94
CA GLY A 162 -6.82 20.75 37.48
C GLY A 162 -7.68 20.79 38.74
N VAL A 163 -8.78 20.05 38.76
CA VAL A 163 -9.66 19.91 39.95
C VAL A 163 -8.93 19.23 41.10
N VAL A 164 -8.22 18.13 40.85
CA VAL A 164 -7.44 17.42 41.86
C VAL A 164 -6.34 18.32 42.46
N ALA A 165 -5.59 19.03 41.62
CA ALA A 165 -4.56 19.97 42.04
C ALA A 165 -5.14 21.12 42.88
N GLY A 166 -6.28 21.68 42.50
CA GLY A 166 -7.00 22.70 43.24
C GLY A 166 -7.45 22.25 44.63
N LEU A 167 -7.99 21.05 44.74
CA LEU A 167 -8.39 20.45 46.03
C LEU A 167 -7.19 20.14 46.93
N ALA A 168 -6.10 19.60 46.36
CA ALA A 168 -4.86 19.35 47.11
C ALA A 168 -4.27 20.63 47.72
N ARG A 169 -4.23 21.69 46.91
CA ARG A 169 -3.75 23.00 47.39
C ARG A 169 -4.60 23.58 48.52
N LYS A 170 -5.94 23.44 48.42
CA LYS A 170 -6.84 23.92 49.50
C LYS A 170 -6.64 23.16 50.84
N ARG A 171 -6.34 21.84 50.77
CA ARG A 171 -6.03 21.04 51.95
C ARG A 171 -4.70 21.38 52.61
N SER A 172 -3.70 21.85 51.86
CA SER A 172 -2.40 22.21 52.40
C SER A 172 -2.38 23.62 53.06
N GLN A 173 -3.46 24.39 52.90
CA GLN A 173 -3.62 25.73 53.49
C GLN A 173 -4.57 25.76 54.71
N ALA A 174 -5.18 24.65 55.03
CA ALA A 174 -6.01 24.45 56.20
C ALA A 174 -5.26 23.64 57.30
#